data_4b769160e585d629f454d7f5d6309ef8
#
_entry.id   4b769160e585d629f454d7f5d6309ef8
#
_cell.length_a   1.000
_cell.length_b   1.000
_cell.length_c   1.000
_cell.angle_alpha   90.00
_cell.angle_beta   90.00
_cell.angle_gamma   90.00
#
_symmetry.space_group_name_H-M   'P 1'
#
loop_
_entity.id
_entity.type
_entity.pdbx_description
1 polymer ?
#
loop_
_entity_poly.entity_id
_entity_poly.type
_entity_poly.pdbx_seq_one_letter_code
_entity_poly.pdbx_strand_id
1 'polypeptide(L)'
;MGQIQQDVLYDWNNKPRTVTVSSFYMDETEVKNIDYREYLYWLRRVYKDYPEVFRRALPDTLVWRSPMGFNDPYVQYYFRHPAYNNYPVVGVSWIKANDYCLWRTNRVNEQLLINEGELNPDPNQLNEKNFDTEAYLVGQYEGVVNQLRESLNPNQTERRTNFEDGVLLPSYRLPTEAEWEFAAYALRGNTFEERIYERRIYPWDGHNVRNAAIKSRGEMMANFVRQRGDMMGVAGSLNDNASITSDVKSYWPNDYGLYCMGGNVNEWVQDVYRPLTSEDVDGFNPFRGNVYTDLRRDANGTVVAKDKLGRLYIDTVKEADVANRYNYQKGDYRNYRDGDLQSAMPQGGNWTTPDEKEASLRMYAQDQAAGSTDFVTLINDNARVYKGGSWKDRAYWLNPSTRRFLDQEESRDDIGFRCAMIRVGSPAGF
;
A
#
# COMPACT_ATOMS: atom_id res chain seq x y z
N MET A 1 17.64 -2.79 2.61
CA MET A 1 16.45 -3.08 3.42
C MET A 1 16.68 -4.34 4.26
N GLY A 2 15.77 -4.64 5.17
CA GLY A 2 15.83 -5.81 6.04
C GLY A 2 16.44 -5.52 7.41
N GLN A 3 16.26 -6.43 8.35
CA GLN A 3 16.59 -6.32 9.77
C GLN A 3 18.03 -6.77 10.03
N ILE A 4 18.90 -5.94 10.60
CA ILE A 4 20.34 -6.24 10.70
C ILE A 4 20.71 -6.94 11.99
N GLN A 5 20.40 -6.40 13.16
CA GLN A 5 20.89 -6.93 14.43
C GLN A 5 19.83 -7.13 15.51
N GLN A 6 18.59 -6.81 15.22
CA GLN A 6 17.57 -6.65 16.26
C GLN A 6 16.32 -7.48 16.00
N ASP A 7 16.52 -8.62 15.39
CA ASP A 7 15.46 -9.64 15.31
C ASP A 7 15.36 -10.35 16.65
N VAL A 8 14.71 -9.70 17.62
CA VAL A 8 14.50 -10.24 18.96
C VAL A 8 13.63 -11.49 18.97
N LEU A 9 12.75 -11.61 17.96
CA LEU A 9 11.85 -12.75 17.84
C LEU A 9 12.48 -13.92 17.07
N TYR A 10 13.63 -13.71 16.44
CA TYR A 10 14.34 -14.69 15.61
C TYR A 10 13.43 -15.32 14.52
N ASP A 11 12.50 -14.55 13.99
CA ASP A 11 11.57 -15.03 12.97
C ASP A 11 12.17 -15.06 11.57
N TRP A 12 13.28 -14.35 11.34
CA TRP A 12 14.08 -14.34 10.12
C TRP A 12 13.28 -14.02 8.84
N ASN A 13 12.20 -13.29 8.99
CA ASN A 13 11.29 -13.01 7.88
C ASN A 13 11.71 -11.81 7.00
N ASN A 14 12.74 -11.06 7.39
CA ASN A 14 13.25 -9.90 6.65
C ASN A 14 14.77 -9.78 6.76
N LYS A 15 15.50 -10.66 6.07
CA LYS A 15 16.97 -10.62 6.07
C LYS A 15 17.53 -9.36 5.39
N PRO A 16 18.70 -8.87 5.84
CA PRO A 16 19.36 -7.73 5.21
C PRO A 16 19.69 -8.00 3.76
N ARG A 17 19.38 -7.04 2.89
CA ARG A 17 19.71 -7.08 1.47
C ARG A 17 19.84 -5.68 0.90
N THR A 18 20.65 -5.54 -0.15
CA THR A 18 20.73 -4.32 -0.93
C THR A 18 19.65 -4.32 -1.98
N VAL A 19 18.91 -3.23 -2.08
CA VAL A 19 17.86 -3.03 -3.10
C VAL A 19 18.01 -1.67 -3.73
N THR A 20 17.61 -1.55 -4.98
CA THR A 20 17.53 -0.28 -5.71
C THR A 20 16.09 0.24 -5.63
N VAL A 21 15.95 1.49 -5.19
CA VAL A 21 14.66 2.19 -5.14
C VAL A 21 14.73 3.38 -6.07
N SER A 22 13.84 3.43 -7.06
CA SER A 22 13.69 4.59 -7.95
C SER A 22 13.12 5.78 -7.21
N SER A 23 13.31 6.98 -7.74
CA SER A 23 12.72 8.18 -7.15
C SER A 23 11.18 8.12 -7.17
N PHE A 24 10.56 8.51 -6.08
CA PHE A 24 9.12 8.49 -5.91
C PHE A 24 8.64 9.63 -5.01
N TYR A 25 7.36 9.93 -5.07
CA TYR A 25 6.66 10.79 -4.13
C TYR A 25 5.89 9.92 -3.15
N MET A 26 5.78 10.40 -1.91
CA MET A 26 5.01 9.74 -0.85
C MET A 26 4.24 10.79 -0.06
N ASP A 27 3.05 10.45 0.40
CA ASP A 27 2.25 11.33 1.24
C ASP A 27 2.98 11.62 2.57
N GLU A 28 2.93 12.87 2.99
CA GLU A 28 3.54 13.35 4.23
C GLU A 28 2.98 12.62 5.47
N THR A 29 1.70 12.27 5.44
CA THR A 29 0.98 11.62 6.53
C THR A 29 0.22 10.41 6.04
N GLU A 30 -0.29 9.60 6.98
CA GLU A 30 -1.33 8.61 6.68
C GLU A 30 -2.57 9.31 6.09
N VAL A 31 -3.37 8.60 5.28
CA VAL A 31 -4.65 9.10 4.78
C VAL A 31 -5.61 9.31 5.96
N LYS A 32 -6.19 10.50 6.04
CA LYS A 32 -7.04 10.92 7.15
C LYS A 32 -8.50 10.51 6.94
N ASN A 33 -9.24 10.44 8.03
CA ASN A 33 -10.68 10.20 7.98
C ASN A 33 -11.42 11.22 7.10
N ILE A 34 -11.00 12.49 7.12
CA ILE A 34 -11.64 13.52 6.29
C ILE A 34 -11.40 13.26 4.79
N ASP A 35 -10.18 12.89 4.40
CA ASP A 35 -9.82 12.63 3.01
C ASP A 35 -10.57 11.39 2.48
N TYR A 36 -10.69 10.36 3.31
CA TYR A 36 -11.44 9.15 2.94
C TYR A 36 -12.96 9.41 2.88
N ARG A 37 -13.50 10.30 3.70
CA ARG A 37 -14.91 10.71 3.61
C ARG A 37 -15.19 11.52 2.33
N GLU A 38 -14.25 12.30 1.85
CA GLU A 38 -14.37 12.98 0.55
C GLU A 38 -14.51 11.96 -0.59
N TYR A 39 -13.68 10.92 -0.58
CA TYR A 39 -13.79 9.79 -1.51
C TYR A 39 -15.17 9.14 -1.46
N LEU A 40 -15.67 8.82 -0.27
CA LEU A 40 -16.98 8.21 -0.09
C LEU A 40 -18.12 9.14 -0.55
N TYR A 41 -18.01 10.44 -0.28
CA TYR A 41 -18.98 11.42 -0.76
C TYR A 41 -19.02 11.45 -2.28
N TRP A 42 -17.86 11.42 -2.93
CA TRP A 42 -17.76 11.37 -4.38
C TRP A 42 -18.41 10.10 -4.94
N LEU A 43 -18.09 8.93 -4.39
CA LEU A 43 -18.68 7.65 -4.81
C LEU A 43 -20.21 7.67 -4.73
N ARG A 44 -20.75 8.18 -3.61
CA ARG A 44 -22.20 8.26 -3.39
C ARG A 44 -22.89 9.18 -4.38
N ARG A 45 -22.22 10.26 -4.78
CA ARG A 45 -22.74 11.23 -5.73
C ARG A 45 -22.73 10.69 -7.15
N VAL A 46 -21.62 10.12 -7.57
CA VAL A 46 -21.39 9.69 -8.97
C VAL A 46 -22.06 8.36 -9.26
N TYR A 47 -21.92 7.39 -8.38
CA TYR A 47 -22.51 6.05 -8.57
C TYR A 47 -23.89 5.93 -7.89
N LYS A 48 -24.78 6.88 -8.20
CA LYS A 48 -26.13 6.95 -7.60
C LYS A 48 -26.94 5.70 -7.89
N ASP A 49 -26.80 5.12 -9.09
CA ASP A 49 -27.56 3.95 -9.53
C ASP A 49 -26.89 2.63 -9.09
N TYR A 50 -25.68 2.70 -8.57
CA TYR A 50 -24.89 1.55 -8.10
C TYR A 50 -24.44 1.73 -6.63
N PRO A 51 -25.38 1.74 -5.68
CA PRO A 51 -25.06 2.03 -4.26
C PRO A 51 -24.15 0.98 -3.61
N GLU A 52 -24.00 -0.19 -4.22
CA GLU A 52 -23.07 -1.22 -3.79
C GLU A 52 -21.61 -0.78 -3.89
N VAL A 53 -21.25 0.08 -4.84
CA VAL A 53 -19.89 0.63 -4.97
C VAL A 53 -19.53 1.43 -3.72
N PHE A 54 -20.45 2.31 -3.28
CA PHE A 54 -20.28 3.05 -2.05
C PHE A 54 -20.23 2.14 -0.82
N ARG A 55 -21.12 1.12 -0.74
CA ARG A 55 -21.14 0.19 0.40
C ARG A 55 -19.85 -0.61 0.53
N ARG A 56 -19.28 -1.06 -0.57
CA ARG A 56 -18.00 -1.80 -0.58
C ARG A 56 -16.83 -0.93 -0.14
N ALA A 57 -16.85 0.36 -0.45
CA ALA A 57 -15.79 1.30 -0.07
C ALA A 57 -15.85 1.72 1.41
N LEU A 58 -16.95 1.49 2.12
CA LEU A 58 -17.07 1.88 3.53
C LEU A 58 -16.00 1.19 4.39
N PRO A 59 -15.29 1.92 5.26
CA PRO A 59 -14.45 1.31 6.28
C PRO A 59 -15.26 0.40 7.18
N ASP A 60 -14.69 -0.71 7.59
CA ASP A 60 -15.30 -1.56 8.62
C ASP A 60 -15.13 -0.93 9.99
N THR A 61 -16.19 -0.36 10.53
CA THR A 61 -16.18 0.25 11.86
C THR A 61 -16.30 -0.78 12.98
N LEU A 62 -16.71 -2.02 12.68
CA LEU A 62 -16.84 -3.08 13.69
C LEU A 62 -15.48 -3.56 14.19
N VAL A 63 -14.39 -3.25 13.49
CA VAL A 63 -13.01 -3.55 13.93
C VAL A 63 -12.70 -2.97 15.31
N TRP A 64 -13.38 -1.89 15.72
CA TRP A 64 -13.25 -1.29 17.04
C TRP A 64 -13.87 -2.11 18.16
N ARG A 65 -14.74 -3.06 17.85
CA ARG A 65 -15.47 -3.82 18.87
C ARG A 65 -14.56 -4.83 19.54
N SER A 66 -14.37 -4.69 20.86
CA SER A 66 -13.60 -5.61 21.66
C SER A 66 -14.49 -6.28 22.70
N PRO A 67 -14.45 -7.62 22.85
CA PRO A 67 -15.30 -8.34 23.82
C PRO A 67 -15.09 -7.90 25.28
N MET A 68 -13.91 -7.39 25.60
CA MET A 68 -13.53 -7.00 26.97
C MET A 68 -13.31 -5.49 27.12
N GLY A 69 -13.59 -4.71 26.06
CA GLY A 69 -13.37 -3.27 26.03
C GLY A 69 -14.66 -2.48 25.78
N PHE A 70 -14.75 -1.30 26.37
CA PHE A 70 -15.85 -0.35 26.11
C PHE A 70 -15.49 0.54 24.90
N ASN A 71 -15.43 -0.06 23.71
CA ASN A 71 -15.03 0.60 22.47
C ASN A 71 -16.20 0.91 21.53
N ASP A 72 -17.44 0.65 21.92
CA ASP A 72 -18.62 0.95 21.12
C ASP A 72 -18.73 2.41 20.67
N PRO A 73 -18.30 3.42 21.45
CA PRO A 73 -18.28 4.80 20.99
C PRO A 73 -17.41 4.99 19.74
N TYR A 74 -16.30 4.28 19.60
CA TYR A 74 -15.43 4.38 18.43
C TYR A 74 -16.07 3.78 17.18
N VAL A 75 -16.88 2.71 17.31
CA VAL A 75 -17.66 2.14 16.21
C VAL A 75 -18.55 3.19 15.58
N GLN A 76 -19.14 4.09 16.40
CA GLN A 76 -20.06 5.12 15.94
C GLN A 76 -19.36 6.40 15.50
N TYR A 77 -18.36 6.86 16.25
CA TYR A 77 -17.84 8.21 16.15
C TYR A 77 -16.49 8.32 15.47
N TYR A 78 -15.60 7.33 15.57
CA TYR A 78 -14.22 7.46 15.09
C TYR A 78 -14.13 7.92 13.64
N PHE A 79 -14.88 7.30 12.75
CA PHE A 79 -14.84 7.66 11.33
C PHE A 79 -15.70 8.87 10.98
N ARG A 80 -16.74 9.16 11.76
CA ARG A 80 -17.79 10.12 11.38
C ARG A 80 -17.68 11.47 12.08
N HIS A 81 -17.22 11.49 13.32
CA HIS A 81 -17.23 12.69 14.13
C HIS A 81 -16.07 13.64 13.76
N PRO A 82 -16.31 14.97 13.66
CA PRO A 82 -15.30 15.96 13.27
C PRO A 82 -14.03 15.97 14.14
N ALA A 83 -14.12 15.59 15.41
CA ALA A 83 -12.97 15.51 16.31
C ALA A 83 -11.87 14.56 15.79
N TYR A 84 -12.23 13.58 14.98
CA TYR A 84 -11.31 12.60 14.39
C TYR A 84 -10.99 12.88 12.92
N ASN A 85 -11.25 14.10 12.43
CA ASN A 85 -11.00 14.45 11.02
C ASN A 85 -9.57 14.19 10.59
N ASN A 86 -8.60 14.58 11.42
CA ASN A 86 -7.18 14.47 11.15
C ASN A 86 -6.55 13.18 11.69
N TYR A 87 -7.35 12.25 12.16
CA TYR A 87 -6.88 10.93 12.57
C TYR A 87 -6.79 10.01 11.35
N PRO A 88 -5.88 9.02 11.36
CA PRO A 88 -5.73 8.10 10.24
C PRO A 88 -7.01 7.28 10.02
N VAL A 89 -7.34 7.01 8.79
CA VAL A 89 -8.41 6.07 8.48
C VAL A 89 -7.98 4.64 8.81
N VAL A 90 -8.84 3.90 9.50
CA VAL A 90 -8.65 2.48 9.86
C VAL A 90 -9.87 1.66 9.49
N GLY A 91 -9.78 0.34 9.55
CA GLY A 91 -10.85 -0.54 9.08
C GLY A 91 -10.94 -0.60 7.55
N VAL A 92 -9.83 -0.31 6.87
CA VAL A 92 -9.71 -0.31 5.42
C VAL A 92 -8.85 -1.51 5.00
N SER A 93 -9.38 -2.37 4.13
CA SER A 93 -8.64 -3.46 3.55
C SER A 93 -7.66 -2.97 2.48
N TRP A 94 -6.69 -3.80 2.11
CA TRP A 94 -5.72 -3.49 1.06
C TRP A 94 -6.39 -3.14 -0.28
N ILE A 95 -7.45 -3.87 -0.64
CA ILE A 95 -8.23 -3.62 -1.86
C ILE A 95 -8.85 -2.22 -1.82
N LYS A 96 -9.50 -1.86 -0.72
CA LYS A 96 -10.12 -0.53 -0.55
C LYS A 96 -9.08 0.60 -0.58
N ALA A 97 -7.89 0.35 -0.05
CA ALA A 97 -6.80 1.32 -0.09
C ALA A 97 -6.32 1.57 -1.53
N ASN A 98 -6.21 0.52 -2.36
CA ASN A 98 -5.89 0.66 -3.78
C ASN A 98 -7.01 1.35 -4.58
N ASP A 99 -8.28 1.04 -4.29
CA ASP A 99 -9.42 1.73 -4.91
C ASP A 99 -9.41 3.24 -4.60
N TYR A 100 -9.03 3.62 -3.39
CA TYR A 100 -8.83 5.02 -3.03
C TYR A 100 -7.69 5.65 -3.84
N CYS A 101 -6.55 4.99 -3.98
CA CYS A 101 -5.42 5.48 -4.77
C CYS A 101 -5.81 5.71 -6.24
N LEU A 102 -6.55 4.77 -6.84
CA LEU A 102 -7.04 4.90 -8.20
C LEU A 102 -8.03 6.08 -8.34
N TRP A 103 -8.97 6.20 -7.40
CA TRP A 103 -9.88 7.34 -7.38
C TRP A 103 -9.11 8.67 -7.30
N ARG A 104 -8.12 8.76 -6.42
CA ARG A 104 -7.27 9.96 -6.28
C ARG A 104 -6.55 10.29 -7.57
N THR A 105 -6.00 9.27 -8.26
CA THR A 105 -5.38 9.44 -9.58
C THR A 105 -6.33 10.12 -10.56
N ASN A 106 -7.54 9.60 -10.66
CA ASN A 106 -8.53 10.13 -11.58
C ASN A 106 -8.94 11.56 -11.24
N ARG A 107 -9.12 11.87 -9.94
CA ARG A 107 -9.49 13.23 -9.53
C ARG A 107 -8.38 14.24 -9.75
N VAL A 108 -7.14 13.87 -9.48
CA VAL A 108 -5.99 14.76 -9.69
C VAL A 108 -5.78 15.01 -11.18
N ASN A 109 -5.80 13.98 -12.01
CA ASN A 109 -5.61 14.12 -13.45
C ASN A 109 -6.75 14.92 -14.11
N GLU A 110 -7.99 14.71 -13.68
CA GLU A 110 -9.13 15.54 -14.11
C GLU A 110 -8.90 17.01 -13.76
N GLN A 111 -8.49 17.31 -12.53
CA GLN A 111 -8.25 18.67 -12.10
C GLN A 111 -7.09 19.32 -12.88
N LEU A 112 -6.06 18.58 -13.21
CA LEU A 112 -4.94 19.09 -14.03
C LEU A 112 -5.42 19.45 -15.44
N LEU A 113 -6.22 18.59 -16.08
CA LEU A 113 -6.80 18.88 -17.39
C LEU A 113 -7.78 20.07 -17.37
N ILE A 114 -8.51 20.26 -16.27
CA ILE A 114 -9.35 21.44 -16.07
C ILE A 114 -8.49 22.70 -15.93
N ASN A 115 -7.41 22.63 -15.17
CA ASN A 115 -6.49 23.76 -14.97
C ASN A 115 -5.81 24.20 -16.28
N GLU A 116 -5.51 23.22 -17.16
CA GLU A 116 -4.98 23.48 -18.52
C GLU A 116 -6.06 23.98 -19.50
N GLY A 117 -7.34 23.96 -19.11
CA GLY A 117 -8.45 24.38 -19.97
C GLY A 117 -8.91 23.33 -20.97
N GLU A 118 -8.37 22.11 -20.89
CA GLU A 118 -8.75 21.00 -21.78
C GLU A 118 -10.11 20.40 -21.44
N LEU A 119 -10.47 20.40 -20.16
CA LEU A 119 -11.77 19.95 -19.68
C LEU A 119 -12.52 21.06 -18.97
N ASN A 120 -13.84 21.01 -19.01
CA ASN A 120 -14.68 21.82 -18.14
C ASN A 120 -15.01 21.05 -16.86
N PRO A 121 -15.10 21.74 -15.70
CA PRO A 121 -15.63 21.13 -14.49
C PRO A 121 -17.06 20.61 -14.73
N ASP A 122 -17.27 19.32 -14.51
CA ASP A 122 -18.62 18.73 -14.60
C ASP A 122 -19.05 18.18 -13.22
N PRO A 123 -19.85 18.97 -12.47
CA PRO A 123 -20.38 18.51 -11.18
C PRO A 123 -21.46 17.43 -11.32
N ASN A 124 -21.96 17.16 -12.51
CA ASN A 124 -23.06 16.25 -12.78
C ASN A 124 -22.61 14.91 -13.38
N GLN A 125 -21.35 14.58 -13.25
CA GLN A 125 -20.84 13.26 -13.65
C GLN A 125 -21.62 12.15 -12.95
N LEU A 126 -22.09 11.16 -13.73
CA LEU A 126 -22.85 10.02 -13.23
C LEU A 126 -22.38 8.74 -13.90
N ASN A 127 -22.24 7.69 -13.12
CA ASN A 127 -21.99 6.32 -13.53
C ASN A 127 -20.87 6.21 -14.60
N GLU A 128 -21.16 5.70 -15.78
CA GLU A 128 -20.22 5.51 -16.88
C GLU A 128 -19.65 6.80 -17.47
N LYS A 129 -20.29 7.95 -17.23
CA LYS A 129 -19.84 9.26 -17.73
C LYS A 129 -18.83 9.97 -16.83
N ASN A 130 -18.47 9.34 -15.71
CA ASN A 130 -17.44 9.93 -14.84
C ASN A 130 -16.08 9.94 -15.54
N PHE A 131 -15.21 10.82 -15.07
CA PHE A 131 -13.84 10.88 -15.58
C PHE A 131 -13.03 9.71 -15.03
N ASP A 132 -12.44 8.96 -15.93
CA ASP A 132 -11.42 7.94 -15.67
C ASP A 132 -10.21 8.22 -16.57
N THR A 133 -9.01 8.21 -16.01
CA THR A 133 -7.77 8.58 -16.72
C THR A 133 -7.50 7.64 -17.89
N GLU A 134 -7.64 6.33 -17.69
CA GLU A 134 -7.40 5.34 -18.73
C GLU A 134 -8.44 5.45 -19.86
N ALA A 135 -9.72 5.63 -19.50
CA ALA A 135 -10.79 5.85 -20.48
C ALA A 135 -10.58 7.14 -21.27
N TYR A 136 -10.04 8.18 -20.64
CA TYR A 136 -9.67 9.43 -21.33
C TYR A 136 -8.55 9.20 -22.34
N LEU A 137 -7.48 8.48 -21.95
CA LEU A 137 -6.32 8.21 -22.80
C LEU A 137 -6.66 7.39 -24.04
N VAL A 138 -7.55 6.40 -23.90
CA VAL A 138 -8.00 5.55 -25.05
C VAL A 138 -9.13 6.18 -25.86
N GLY A 139 -9.56 7.40 -25.53
CA GLY A 139 -10.60 8.11 -26.28
C GLY A 139 -12.04 7.74 -25.91
N GLN A 140 -12.28 6.94 -24.88
CA GLN A 140 -13.63 6.48 -24.47
C GLN A 140 -14.30 7.38 -23.42
N TYR A 141 -13.66 8.44 -22.96
CA TYR A 141 -14.30 9.44 -22.12
C TYR A 141 -15.33 10.25 -22.92
N GLU A 142 -16.56 10.36 -22.42
CA GLU A 142 -17.69 10.97 -23.10
C GLU A 142 -17.92 12.45 -22.75
N GLY A 143 -17.15 12.99 -21.83
CA GLY A 143 -17.24 14.42 -21.47
C GLY A 143 -16.72 15.32 -22.59
N VAL A 144 -17.05 16.60 -22.47
CA VAL A 144 -16.62 17.63 -23.44
C VAL A 144 -15.14 17.91 -23.25
N VAL A 145 -14.36 17.69 -24.30
CA VAL A 145 -12.95 18.09 -24.39
C VAL A 145 -12.89 19.38 -25.22
N ASN A 146 -12.47 20.47 -24.59
CA ASN A 146 -12.47 21.79 -25.20
C ASN A 146 -11.30 22.04 -26.15
N GLN A 147 -10.15 21.49 -25.81
CA GLN A 147 -8.91 21.68 -26.54
C GLN A 147 -8.26 20.32 -26.83
N LEU A 148 -7.89 20.12 -28.07
CA LEU A 148 -7.09 19.00 -28.53
C LEU A 148 -5.70 19.49 -28.88
N ARG A 149 -4.71 18.65 -28.73
CA ARG A 149 -3.32 18.92 -29.08
C ARG A 149 -3.04 18.49 -30.51
N GLU A 150 -2.08 19.14 -31.15
CA GLU A 150 -1.60 18.71 -32.47
C GLU A 150 -1.03 17.26 -32.36
N SER A 151 -1.37 16.44 -33.33
CA SER A 151 -0.87 15.09 -33.41
C SER A 151 0.43 15.06 -34.20
N LEU A 152 1.43 14.33 -33.69
CA LEU A 152 2.65 14.01 -34.43
C LEU A 152 2.43 12.90 -35.46
N ASN A 153 1.26 12.25 -35.44
CA ASN A 153 0.90 11.23 -36.39
C ASN A 153 0.37 11.91 -37.67
N PRO A 154 1.00 11.70 -38.86
CA PRO A 154 0.59 12.32 -40.11
C PRO A 154 -0.84 11.95 -40.56
N ASN A 155 -1.43 10.90 -39.99
CA ASN A 155 -2.80 10.46 -40.27
C ASN A 155 -3.86 11.07 -39.35
N GLN A 156 -3.45 11.89 -38.38
CA GLN A 156 -4.34 12.52 -37.40
C GLN A 156 -3.90 13.96 -37.20
N THR A 157 -4.80 14.90 -37.30
CA THR A 157 -4.48 16.33 -37.09
C THR A 157 -4.47 16.71 -35.61
N GLU A 158 -5.34 16.08 -34.83
CA GLU A 158 -5.53 16.40 -33.41
C GLU A 158 -5.58 15.13 -32.55
N ARG A 159 -5.13 15.23 -31.32
CA ARG A 159 -5.16 14.16 -30.33
C ARG A 159 -5.50 14.69 -28.93
N ARG A 160 -5.93 13.81 -28.05
CA ARG A 160 -6.05 14.11 -26.61
C ARG A 160 -4.66 14.19 -25.96
N THR A 161 -4.60 14.84 -24.81
CA THR A 161 -3.38 14.90 -24.00
C THR A 161 -3.00 13.51 -23.52
N ASN A 162 -1.72 13.18 -23.64
CA ASN A 162 -1.10 11.94 -23.19
C ASN A 162 -0.10 12.22 -22.06
N PHE A 163 0.45 11.17 -21.47
CA PHE A 163 1.53 11.29 -20.47
C PHE A 163 2.78 11.99 -21.00
N GLU A 164 3.06 11.85 -22.30
CA GLU A 164 4.20 12.49 -22.98
C GLU A 164 4.13 14.02 -22.96
N ASP A 165 2.93 14.58 -22.80
CA ASP A 165 2.73 16.03 -22.74
C ASP A 165 3.12 16.63 -21.37
N GLY A 166 3.39 15.78 -20.37
CA GLY A 166 3.84 16.20 -19.05
C GLY A 166 2.75 16.85 -18.17
N VAL A 167 1.48 16.78 -18.57
CA VAL A 167 0.33 17.30 -17.81
C VAL A 167 -0.22 16.24 -16.85
N LEU A 168 -0.42 15.03 -17.35
CA LEU A 168 -0.97 13.95 -16.57
C LEU A 168 0.09 13.35 -15.63
N LEU A 169 -0.30 13.07 -14.41
CA LEU A 169 0.53 12.39 -13.43
C LEU A 169 0.38 10.88 -13.50
N PRO A 170 1.44 10.13 -13.18
CA PRO A 170 1.36 8.69 -12.98
C PRO A 170 0.36 8.33 -11.88
N SER A 171 -0.09 7.10 -11.88
CA SER A 171 -1.07 6.63 -10.91
C SER A 171 -0.54 6.67 -9.47
N TYR A 172 -1.36 7.21 -8.58
CA TYR A 172 -1.18 6.99 -7.14
C TYR A 172 -1.41 5.51 -6.83
N ARG A 173 -0.61 5.00 -5.92
CA ARG A 173 -0.65 3.60 -5.46
C ARG A 173 -0.19 3.51 -4.02
N LEU A 174 -0.32 2.35 -3.41
CA LEU A 174 0.41 2.08 -2.18
C LEU A 174 1.93 2.07 -2.45
N PRO A 175 2.77 2.47 -1.50
CA PRO A 175 4.21 2.31 -1.64
C PRO A 175 4.58 0.83 -1.71
N THR A 176 5.63 0.49 -2.42
CA THR A 176 6.22 -0.85 -2.28
C THR A 176 6.89 -0.97 -0.91
N GLU A 177 7.10 -2.19 -0.45
CA GLU A 177 7.77 -2.43 0.84
C GLU A 177 9.15 -1.78 0.90
N ALA A 178 9.90 -1.85 -0.20
CA ALA A 178 11.23 -1.25 -0.29
C ALA A 178 11.18 0.28 -0.24
N GLU A 179 10.22 0.90 -0.95
CA GLU A 179 10.00 2.34 -0.91
C GLU A 179 9.59 2.80 0.48
N TRP A 180 8.67 2.09 1.12
CA TRP A 180 8.21 2.41 2.45
C TRP A 180 9.34 2.35 3.48
N GLU A 181 10.14 1.28 3.46
CA GLU A 181 11.26 1.10 4.39
C GLU A 181 12.35 2.16 4.16
N PHE A 182 12.65 2.46 2.89
CA PHE A 182 13.58 3.53 2.52
C PHE A 182 13.11 4.90 3.04
N ALA A 183 11.84 5.22 2.83
CA ALA A 183 11.23 6.47 3.28
C ALA A 183 11.18 6.57 4.81
N ALA A 184 10.92 5.47 5.50
CA ALA A 184 10.85 5.43 6.95
C ALA A 184 12.22 5.68 7.60
N TYR A 185 13.28 5.09 7.10
CA TYR A 185 14.63 5.31 7.61
C TYR A 185 15.17 6.72 7.32
N ALA A 186 14.74 7.34 6.23
CA ALA A 186 15.12 8.69 5.84
C ALA A 186 16.64 8.96 6.03
N LEU A 187 17.48 8.13 5.43
CA LEU A 187 18.93 8.08 5.63
C LEU A 187 19.64 9.30 5.00
N ARG A 188 19.25 10.50 5.44
CA ARG A 188 19.83 11.77 5.00
C ARG A 188 21.07 12.08 5.82
N GLY A 189 22.17 12.39 5.14
CA GLY A 189 23.41 12.77 5.81
C GLY A 189 24.20 11.63 6.45
N ASN A 190 23.69 10.40 6.38
CA ASN A 190 24.37 9.23 6.92
C ASN A 190 25.53 8.80 6.06
N THR A 191 26.62 8.36 6.70
CA THR A 191 27.77 7.74 6.05
C THR A 191 27.39 6.38 5.50
N PHE A 192 28.29 5.81 4.67
CA PHE A 192 28.08 4.45 4.14
C PHE A 192 28.00 3.40 5.26
N GLU A 193 28.83 3.53 6.29
CA GLU A 193 28.84 2.62 7.45
C GLU A 193 27.52 2.68 8.21
N GLU A 194 27.02 3.88 8.48
CA GLU A 194 25.73 4.08 9.17
C GLU A 194 24.53 3.58 8.38
N ARG A 195 24.61 3.48 7.06
CA ARG A 195 23.55 2.93 6.22
C ARG A 195 23.50 1.42 6.22
N ILE A 196 24.63 0.75 6.43
CA ILE A 196 24.75 -0.69 6.28
C ILE A 196 24.87 -1.39 7.63
N TYR A 197 25.79 -0.97 8.47
CA TYR A 197 26.14 -1.69 9.69
C TYR A 197 25.50 -1.11 10.95
N GLU A 198 25.38 0.21 11.06
CA GLU A 198 24.86 0.91 12.22
C GLU A 198 23.54 1.60 11.91
N ARG A 199 22.63 0.92 11.22
CA ARG A 199 21.35 1.49 10.84
C ARG A 199 20.52 1.88 12.04
N ARG A 200 19.77 2.98 11.86
CA ARG A 200 18.73 3.40 12.82
C ARG A 200 17.77 2.27 13.11
N ILE A 201 17.36 2.13 14.36
CA ILE A 201 16.35 1.16 14.77
C ILE A 201 14.95 1.69 14.45
N TYR A 202 14.75 3.00 14.57
CA TYR A 202 13.49 3.69 14.42
C TYR A 202 13.52 4.72 13.28
N PRO A 203 12.38 5.24 12.84
CA PRO A 203 12.30 6.30 11.81
C PRO A 203 12.97 7.61 12.21
N TRP A 204 13.26 7.82 13.48
CA TRP A 204 13.95 8.99 14.02
C TRP A 204 15.39 8.69 14.39
N ASP A 205 16.15 9.72 14.70
CA ASP A 205 17.52 9.57 15.16
C ASP A 205 17.59 9.03 16.59
N GLY A 206 18.62 8.23 16.86
CA GLY A 206 18.81 7.55 18.13
C GLY A 206 18.12 6.19 18.25
N HIS A 207 18.46 5.49 19.33
CA HIS A 207 17.98 4.12 19.61
C HIS A 207 16.85 4.10 20.64
N ASN A 208 16.38 5.25 21.09
CA ASN A 208 15.38 5.39 22.13
C ASN A 208 14.03 5.81 21.56
N VAL A 209 12.98 5.35 22.19
CA VAL A 209 11.60 5.77 21.89
C VAL A 209 11.24 7.12 22.54
N ARG A 210 12.19 7.74 23.25
CA ARG A 210 12.05 9.04 23.91
C ARG A 210 12.99 10.06 23.30
N ASN A 211 12.48 11.27 23.17
CA ASN A 211 13.26 12.38 22.67
C ASN A 211 14.41 12.73 23.65
N ALA A 212 15.62 12.84 23.11
CA ALA A 212 16.84 13.18 23.87
C ALA A 212 17.10 14.69 23.89
N ALA A 213 16.46 15.50 23.04
CA ALA A 213 16.67 16.93 22.93
C ALA A 213 16.30 17.63 24.26
N ILE A 214 17.07 18.62 24.66
CA ILE A 214 16.97 19.28 25.99
C ILE A 214 15.55 19.83 26.22
N LYS A 215 14.92 20.42 25.21
CA LYS A 215 13.60 21.07 25.33
C LYS A 215 12.45 20.08 25.44
N SER A 216 12.58 18.92 24.87
CA SER A 216 11.52 17.88 24.76
C SER A 216 11.99 16.54 25.34
N ARG A 217 12.97 16.59 26.24
CA ARG A 217 13.56 15.38 26.82
C ARG A 217 12.53 14.54 27.56
N GLY A 218 12.45 13.27 27.16
CA GLY A 218 11.57 12.29 27.76
C GLY A 218 10.19 12.18 27.09
N GLU A 219 9.81 13.12 26.22
CA GLU A 219 8.61 13.00 25.41
C GLU A 219 8.69 11.79 24.46
N MET A 220 7.56 11.13 24.24
CA MET A 220 7.51 9.95 23.37
C MET A 220 7.59 10.36 21.90
N MET A 221 8.34 9.57 21.12
CA MET A 221 8.55 9.83 19.69
C MET A 221 7.45 9.28 18.81
N ALA A 222 6.59 8.40 19.33
CA ALA A 222 5.53 7.74 18.60
C ALA A 222 4.40 7.28 19.54
N ASN A 223 3.25 6.96 18.95
CA ASN A 223 2.12 6.35 19.62
C ASN A 223 2.27 4.82 19.55
N PHE A 224 2.43 4.16 20.71
CA PHE A 224 2.58 2.70 20.83
C PHE A 224 2.38 2.22 22.27
N VAL A 225 2.11 0.93 22.45
CA VAL A 225 1.93 0.35 23.80
C VAL A 225 3.28 0.15 24.50
N ARG A 226 3.44 0.77 25.66
CA ARG A 226 4.65 0.65 26.48
C ARG A 226 4.68 -0.58 27.39
N GLN A 227 3.55 -0.90 28.02
CA GLN A 227 3.42 -2.00 29.01
C GLN A 227 2.06 -2.67 28.89
N ARG A 228 1.65 -3.39 29.92
CA ARG A 228 0.28 -3.87 30.06
C ARG A 228 -0.66 -2.67 30.22
N GLY A 229 -1.49 -2.49 29.22
CA GLY A 229 -2.31 -1.30 29.11
C GLY A 229 -1.48 -0.09 28.68
N ASP A 230 -2.16 0.85 28.14
CA ASP A 230 -1.62 2.16 27.85
C ASP A 230 -1.54 2.95 29.16
N MET A 231 -0.36 3.27 29.62
CA MET A 231 -0.12 3.99 30.86
C MET A 231 -0.54 5.46 30.78
N MET A 232 -1.45 5.82 29.93
CA MET A 232 -1.93 7.17 29.72
C MET A 232 -2.41 7.80 31.05
N GLY A 233 -1.97 9.03 31.29
CA GLY A 233 -2.33 9.76 32.50
C GLY A 233 -1.49 9.45 33.73
N VAL A 234 -0.68 8.39 33.73
CA VAL A 234 0.17 8.06 34.90
C VAL A 234 1.37 8.98 35.01
N ALA A 235 1.96 9.33 33.89
CA ALA A 235 3.21 10.12 33.84
C ALA A 235 3.05 11.45 33.08
N GLY A 236 1.86 11.87 32.76
CA GLY A 236 1.60 13.09 32.00
C GLY A 236 2.37 13.12 30.68
N SER A 237 3.16 14.18 30.46
CA SER A 237 3.96 14.35 29.24
C SER A 237 5.03 13.27 29.00
N LEU A 238 5.25 12.39 29.95
CA LEU A 238 6.14 11.24 29.78
C LEU A 238 5.48 10.03 29.16
N ASN A 239 4.22 10.12 28.81
CA ASN A 239 3.47 9.15 28.03
C ASN A 239 3.24 9.67 26.60
N ASP A 240 2.76 8.80 25.70
CA ASP A 240 2.44 9.17 24.30
C ASP A 240 1.18 10.04 24.17
N ASN A 241 0.43 10.20 25.23
CA ASN A 241 -0.81 10.98 25.32
C ASN A 241 -1.96 10.48 24.43
N ALA A 242 -1.92 9.24 23.98
CA ALA A 242 -2.93 8.62 23.16
C ALA A 242 -3.39 7.30 23.77
N SER A 243 -4.69 7.03 23.77
CA SER A 243 -5.28 5.76 24.19
C SER A 243 -5.66 4.87 23.01
N ILE A 244 -5.78 5.46 21.85
CA ILE A 244 -6.02 4.86 20.55
C ILE A 244 -5.09 5.55 19.53
N THR A 245 -5.45 5.58 18.26
CA THR A 245 -4.77 6.43 17.26
C THR A 245 -4.72 7.90 17.69
N SER A 246 -3.82 8.65 17.10
CA SER A 246 -3.66 10.11 17.31
C SER A 246 -3.80 10.86 16.00
N ASP A 247 -3.83 12.19 16.05
CA ASP A 247 -3.73 13.04 14.87
C ASP A 247 -2.45 12.69 14.09
N VAL A 248 -2.54 12.63 12.76
CA VAL A 248 -1.44 12.21 11.87
C VAL A 248 -0.18 13.10 11.95
N LYS A 249 -0.25 14.25 12.61
CA LYS A 249 0.89 15.15 12.85
C LYS A 249 1.23 15.32 14.33
N SER A 250 0.79 14.42 15.20
CA SER A 250 1.01 14.54 16.65
C SER A 250 2.47 14.37 17.08
N TYR A 251 3.30 13.73 16.26
CA TYR A 251 4.70 13.42 16.58
C TYR A 251 5.64 14.08 15.57
N TRP A 252 6.94 14.08 15.88
CA TRP A 252 7.94 14.67 15.00
C TRP A 252 8.09 13.87 13.70
N PRO A 253 8.23 14.57 12.57
CA PRO A 253 8.52 13.89 11.32
C PRO A 253 9.94 13.34 11.30
N ASN A 254 10.18 12.39 10.40
CA ASN A 254 11.53 11.93 10.10
C ASN A 254 12.31 12.96 9.24
N ASP A 255 13.56 12.67 8.88
CA ASP A 255 14.44 13.58 8.13
C ASP A 255 13.95 13.89 6.69
N TYR A 256 12.97 13.15 6.17
CA TYR A 256 12.28 13.45 4.91
C TYR A 256 11.00 14.27 5.12
N GLY A 257 10.63 14.59 6.35
CA GLY A 257 9.40 15.31 6.66
C GLY A 257 8.16 14.42 6.74
N LEU A 258 8.33 13.10 6.81
CA LEU A 258 7.21 12.14 6.88
C LEU A 258 6.82 11.89 8.33
N TYR A 259 5.54 12.02 8.64
CA TYR A 259 4.98 11.81 9.97
C TYR A 259 4.55 10.36 10.17
N CYS A 260 4.58 9.90 11.40
CA CYS A 260 4.04 8.62 11.86
C CYS A 260 4.54 7.39 11.09
N MET A 261 5.79 7.43 10.57
CA MET A 261 6.41 6.26 9.93
C MET A 261 6.73 5.13 10.93
N GLY A 262 6.49 5.33 12.20
CA GLY A 262 6.57 4.34 13.27
C GLY A 262 5.55 4.65 14.33
N GLY A 263 4.65 3.73 14.64
CA GLY A 263 3.54 3.93 15.56
C GLY A 263 2.31 4.55 14.91
N ASN A 264 1.33 4.90 15.70
CA ASN A 264 -0.01 5.36 15.32
C ASN A 264 -0.81 4.25 14.62
N VAL A 265 -0.67 4.06 13.31
CA VAL A 265 -1.25 2.90 12.61
C VAL A 265 -0.21 2.18 11.78
N ASN A 266 -0.37 0.88 11.63
CA ASN A 266 0.33 0.13 10.61
C ASN A 266 -0.11 0.59 9.23
N GLU A 267 0.73 0.47 8.25
CA GLU A 267 0.44 0.90 6.90
C GLU A 267 0.54 -0.23 5.89
N TRP A 268 -0.49 -0.36 5.07
CA TRP A 268 -0.47 -1.27 3.93
C TRP A 268 0.60 -0.87 2.94
N VAL A 269 1.31 -1.86 2.42
CA VAL A 269 2.21 -1.71 1.27
C VAL A 269 1.74 -2.59 0.11
N GLN A 270 2.30 -2.35 -1.07
CA GLN A 270 1.85 -3.01 -2.30
C GLN A 270 2.19 -4.50 -2.35
N ASP A 271 3.25 -4.91 -1.66
CA ASP A 271 3.85 -6.24 -1.80
C ASP A 271 2.99 -7.37 -1.26
N VAL A 272 3.04 -8.50 -1.96
CA VAL A 272 2.60 -9.79 -1.44
C VAL A 272 3.62 -10.27 -0.41
N TYR A 273 3.15 -10.80 0.71
CA TYR A 273 4.03 -11.37 1.71
C TYR A 273 4.62 -12.70 1.24
N ARG A 274 5.95 -12.78 1.29
CA ARG A 274 6.73 -14.00 1.14
C ARG A 274 7.85 -14.02 2.17
N PRO A 275 8.12 -15.17 2.83
CA PRO A 275 9.29 -15.30 3.69
C PRO A 275 10.57 -14.99 2.91
N LEU A 276 11.46 -14.20 3.48
CA LEU A 276 12.74 -13.89 2.87
C LEU A 276 13.78 -14.95 3.21
N THR A 277 14.47 -15.45 2.21
CA THR A 277 15.60 -16.36 2.39
C THR A 277 16.91 -15.66 1.99
N SER A 278 18.07 -16.25 2.36
CA SER A 278 19.38 -15.70 2.02
C SER A 278 19.68 -15.66 0.51
N GLU A 279 18.89 -16.39 -0.26
CA GLU A 279 19.05 -16.52 -1.72
C GLU A 279 18.18 -15.55 -2.50
N ASP A 280 17.44 -14.69 -1.77
CA ASP A 280 16.60 -13.63 -2.30
C ASP A 280 17.48 -12.44 -2.69
N VAL A 281 18.01 -12.43 -3.90
CA VAL A 281 19.08 -11.49 -4.31
C VAL A 281 18.73 -10.56 -5.46
N ASP A 282 17.44 -10.41 -5.83
CA ASP A 282 17.06 -9.44 -6.86
C ASP A 282 17.01 -8.02 -6.30
N GLY A 283 18.15 -7.33 -6.34
CA GLY A 283 18.28 -5.97 -5.87
C GLY A 283 17.67 -4.91 -6.79
N PHE A 284 17.44 -5.23 -8.07
CA PHE A 284 16.88 -4.29 -9.05
C PHE A 284 15.36 -4.31 -9.11
N ASN A 285 14.76 -5.41 -8.72
CA ASN A 285 13.30 -5.56 -8.67
C ASN A 285 12.86 -6.09 -7.32
N PRO A 286 12.88 -5.27 -6.28
CA PRO A 286 12.54 -5.70 -4.93
C PRO A 286 11.04 -5.93 -4.70
N PHE A 287 10.19 -5.45 -5.62
CA PHE A 287 8.74 -5.57 -5.52
C PHE A 287 8.28 -7.01 -5.73
N ARG A 288 7.40 -7.49 -4.86
CA ARG A 288 6.85 -8.85 -4.90
C ARG A 288 5.38 -8.85 -5.21
N GLY A 289 4.95 -9.86 -5.97
CA GLY A 289 3.55 -10.01 -6.36
C GLY A 289 3.15 -9.05 -7.47
N ASN A 290 4.10 -8.58 -8.26
CA ASN A 290 3.80 -7.79 -9.46
C ASN A 290 3.08 -8.67 -10.49
N VAL A 291 1.91 -8.22 -10.91
CA VAL A 291 1.11 -8.87 -11.94
C VAL A 291 0.94 -7.89 -13.07
N TYR A 292 1.43 -8.24 -14.25
CA TYR A 292 1.28 -7.40 -15.43
C TYR A 292 -0.14 -7.49 -15.97
N THR A 293 -0.71 -6.35 -16.29
CA THR A 293 -2.05 -6.23 -16.85
C THR A 293 -2.02 -5.46 -18.15
N ASP A 294 -2.97 -5.76 -19.04
CA ASP A 294 -3.19 -5.01 -20.27
C ASP A 294 -4.70 -4.74 -20.42
N LEU A 295 -5.01 -3.71 -21.18
CA LEU A 295 -6.40 -3.40 -21.52
C LEU A 295 -6.99 -4.49 -22.40
N ARG A 296 -8.21 -4.93 -22.07
CA ARG A 296 -8.91 -5.95 -22.85
C ARG A 296 -9.18 -5.42 -24.24
N ARG A 297 -8.78 -6.20 -25.25
CA ARG A 297 -8.98 -5.91 -26.66
C ARG A 297 -9.91 -6.92 -27.31
N ASP A 298 -10.68 -6.46 -28.27
CA ASP A 298 -11.51 -7.33 -29.13
C ASP A 298 -10.65 -8.05 -30.20
N ALA A 299 -11.29 -8.87 -31.01
CA ALA A 299 -10.63 -9.59 -32.09
C ALA A 299 -9.97 -8.68 -33.15
N ASN A 300 -10.36 -7.42 -33.23
CA ASN A 300 -9.83 -6.42 -34.14
C ASN A 300 -8.67 -5.60 -33.53
N GLY A 301 -8.32 -5.89 -32.27
CA GLY A 301 -7.28 -5.15 -31.53
C GLY A 301 -7.74 -3.85 -30.90
N THR A 302 -9.03 -3.51 -30.99
CA THR A 302 -9.61 -2.30 -30.38
C THR A 302 -9.90 -2.55 -28.91
N VAL A 303 -9.66 -1.54 -28.06
CA VAL A 303 -9.97 -1.65 -26.62
C VAL A 303 -11.49 -1.79 -26.44
N VAL A 304 -11.90 -2.80 -25.69
CA VAL A 304 -13.31 -3.07 -25.36
C VAL A 304 -13.94 -1.86 -24.69
N ALA A 305 -15.22 -1.60 -24.98
CA ALA A 305 -15.95 -0.50 -24.37
C ALA A 305 -15.93 -0.60 -22.82
N LYS A 306 -15.85 0.55 -22.17
CA LYS A 306 -15.87 0.66 -20.69
C LYS A 306 -17.13 0.03 -20.09
N ASP A 307 -17.05 -0.31 -18.82
CA ASP A 307 -18.16 -0.86 -18.05
C ASP A 307 -19.17 0.23 -17.64
N LYS A 308 -20.24 -0.18 -16.97
CA LYS A 308 -21.30 0.70 -16.43
C LYS A 308 -20.80 1.69 -15.36
N LEU A 309 -19.61 1.48 -14.83
CA LEU A 309 -18.96 2.36 -13.86
C LEU A 309 -17.94 3.30 -14.50
N GLY A 310 -17.82 3.26 -15.84
CA GLY A 310 -16.87 4.09 -16.60
C GLY A 310 -15.45 3.57 -16.62
N ARG A 311 -15.19 2.35 -16.14
CA ARG A 311 -13.87 1.73 -16.05
C ARG A 311 -13.60 0.85 -17.26
N LEU A 312 -12.37 0.80 -17.71
CA LEU A 312 -11.94 -0.13 -18.74
C LEU A 312 -11.78 -1.55 -18.18
N TYR A 313 -12.00 -2.53 -19.03
CA TYR A 313 -11.71 -3.92 -18.69
C TYR A 313 -10.20 -4.16 -18.79
N ILE A 314 -9.65 -4.74 -17.74
CA ILE A 314 -8.23 -5.07 -17.60
C ILE A 314 -8.11 -6.58 -17.52
N ASP A 315 -7.24 -7.15 -18.32
CA ASP A 315 -6.92 -8.58 -18.29
C ASP A 315 -5.48 -8.77 -17.78
N THR A 316 -5.30 -9.79 -16.99
CA THR A 316 -3.96 -10.22 -16.56
C THR A 316 -3.26 -10.90 -17.74
N VAL A 317 -2.02 -10.49 -17.99
CA VAL A 317 -1.16 -11.16 -18.95
C VAL A 317 -0.87 -12.58 -18.44
N LYS A 318 -1.06 -13.60 -19.30
CA LYS A 318 -1.04 -15.02 -18.87
C LYS A 318 0.21 -15.43 -18.08
N GLU A 319 1.36 -14.86 -18.40
CA GLU A 319 2.61 -15.15 -17.72
C GLU A 319 2.83 -14.29 -16.46
N ALA A 320 2.00 -13.25 -16.25
CA ALA A 320 2.16 -12.32 -15.14
C ALA A 320 1.87 -12.96 -13.78
N ASP A 321 1.03 -13.99 -13.73
CA ASP A 321 0.73 -14.70 -12.49
C ASP A 321 1.98 -15.28 -11.84
N VAL A 322 2.98 -15.60 -12.64
CA VAL A 322 4.23 -16.20 -12.23
C VAL A 322 5.43 -15.28 -12.41
N ALA A 323 5.30 -14.24 -13.23
CA ALA A 323 6.37 -13.30 -13.50
C ALA A 323 6.64 -12.42 -12.28
N ASN A 324 7.91 -12.19 -11.99
CA ASN A 324 8.37 -11.36 -10.88
C ASN A 324 7.89 -11.78 -9.49
N ARG A 325 7.26 -12.92 -9.36
CA ARG A 325 7.06 -13.54 -8.05
C ARG A 325 8.39 -13.97 -7.50
N TYR A 326 8.59 -13.65 -6.27
CA TYR A 326 9.85 -13.94 -5.65
C TYR A 326 10.06 -15.45 -5.49
N ASN A 327 11.26 -15.95 -5.72
CA ASN A 327 11.60 -17.35 -5.81
C ASN A 327 10.85 -18.14 -6.89
N TYR A 328 10.03 -17.49 -7.64
CA TYR A 328 9.34 -18.10 -8.74
C TYR A 328 10.23 -18.07 -10.00
N GLN A 329 10.28 -19.13 -10.77
CA GLN A 329 11.08 -19.24 -12.00
C GLN A 329 12.59 -18.96 -11.88
N LYS A 330 13.14 -18.86 -10.70
CA LYS A 330 14.60 -18.71 -10.50
C LYS A 330 15.34 -20.05 -10.56
N GLY A 331 14.70 -21.13 -10.98
CA GLY A 331 15.24 -22.47 -10.88
C GLY A 331 15.45 -22.94 -9.44
N ASP A 332 14.85 -22.23 -8.54
CA ASP A 332 14.97 -22.39 -7.11
C ASP A 332 13.78 -23.16 -6.58
N TYR A 333 14.04 -24.29 -6.06
CA TYR A 333 13.02 -25.19 -5.52
C TYR A 333 12.34 -24.70 -4.24
N ARG A 334 12.67 -23.49 -3.82
CA ARG A 334 12.08 -22.87 -2.63
C ARG A 334 10.82 -22.08 -2.91
N ASN A 335 10.36 -21.95 -4.16
CA ASN A 335 9.05 -21.40 -4.44
C ASN A 335 7.94 -22.12 -3.68
N TYR A 336 8.06 -23.42 -3.49
CA TYR A 336 7.18 -24.18 -2.60
C TYR A 336 7.33 -23.80 -1.11
N ARG A 337 8.34 -23.03 -0.74
CA ARG A 337 8.52 -22.45 0.60
C ARG A 337 7.88 -21.08 0.75
N ASP A 338 7.32 -20.54 -0.30
CA ASP A 338 6.57 -19.29 -0.21
C ASP A 338 5.27 -19.41 0.58
N GLY A 339 4.76 -20.61 0.73
CA GLY A 339 3.60 -20.91 1.54
C GLY A 339 2.27 -20.86 0.79
N ASP A 340 2.22 -20.40 -0.45
CA ASP A 340 1.00 -20.51 -1.26
C ASP A 340 0.93 -21.87 -1.96
N LEU A 341 -0.30 -22.33 -2.23
CA LEU A 341 -0.55 -23.62 -2.86
C LEU A 341 0.02 -23.68 -4.26
N GLN A 342 -0.06 -22.61 -5.01
CA GLN A 342 0.41 -22.54 -6.40
C GLN A 342 1.94 -22.60 -6.47
N SER A 343 2.64 -21.93 -5.56
CA SER A 343 4.09 -22.03 -5.44
C SER A 343 4.56 -23.37 -4.86
N ALA A 344 3.70 -24.04 -4.10
CA ALA A 344 4.00 -25.35 -3.53
C ALA A 344 3.91 -26.49 -4.57
N MET A 345 3.13 -26.29 -5.63
CA MET A 345 2.98 -27.33 -6.66
C MET A 345 4.22 -27.38 -7.56
N PRO A 346 4.80 -28.57 -7.80
CA PRO A 346 5.86 -28.72 -8.77
C PRO A 346 5.32 -28.44 -10.16
N GLN A 347 5.87 -27.45 -10.79
CA GLN A 347 5.61 -27.21 -12.21
C GLN A 347 6.50 -28.12 -13.03
N GLY A 348 5.90 -28.93 -13.88
CA GLY A 348 6.46 -29.96 -14.72
C GLY A 348 7.97 -29.97 -14.85
N GLY A 349 8.59 -31.06 -14.45
CA GLY A 349 10.04 -31.22 -14.53
C GLY A 349 10.78 -30.96 -13.21
N ASN A 350 10.11 -30.94 -12.10
CA ASN A 350 10.79 -30.90 -10.81
C ASN A 350 11.55 -32.22 -10.60
N TRP A 351 12.86 -32.17 -10.75
CA TRP A 351 13.75 -33.32 -10.63
C TRP A 351 13.89 -33.84 -9.19
N THR A 352 13.55 -33.01 -8.20
CA THR A 352 13.71 -33.38 -6.79
C THR A 352 12.54 -34.21 -6.26
N THR A 353 11.38 -34.07 -6.87
CA THR A 353 10.17 -34.77 -6.47
C THR A 353 9.34 -35.08 -7.71
N PRO A 354 9.36 -36.33 -8.17
CA PRO A 354 8.54 -36.76 -9.29
C PRO A 354 7.04 -36.82 -8.95
N ASP A 355 6.68 -36.77 -7.69
CA ASP A 355 5.30 -36.83 -7.18
C ASP A 355 4.86 -35.43 -6.69
N GLU A 356 3.86 -34.84 -7.34
CA GLU A 356 3.27 -33.57 -6.99
C GLU A 356 2.76 -33.50 -5.56
N LYS A 357 2.20 -34.61 -5.09
CA LYS A 357 1.69 -34.74 -3.74
C LYS A 357 2.80 -34.64 -2.70
N GLU A 358 3.92 -35.27 -2.95
CA GLU A 358 5.07 -35.23 -2.05
C GLU A 358 5.69 -33.82 -2.00
N ALA A 359 5.70 -33.10 -3.12
CA ALA A 359 6.21 -31.74 -3.15
C ALA A 359 5.34 -30.78 -2.35
N SER A 360 4.02 -30.88 -2.47
CA SER A 360 3.09 -30.02 -1.73
C SER A 360 3.13 -30.27 -0.21
N LEU A 361 3.44 -31.47 0.22
CA LEU A 361 3.59 -31.81 1.65
C LEU A 361 4.81 -31.17 2.32
N ARG A 362 5.76 -30.65 1.55
CA ARG A 362 6.97 -30.00 2.08
C ARG A 362 6.72 -28.57 2.53
N MET A 363 5.54 -28.07 2.27
CA MET A 363 5.18 -26.68 2.51
C MET A 363 4.18 -26.49 3.61
N TYR A 364 3.81 -25.23 3.80
CA TYR A 364 2.69 -24.84 4.64
C TYR A 364 1.35 -25.35 4.09
N ALA A 365 1.23 -25.49 2.77
CA ALA A 365 0.07 -26.05 2.15
C ALA A 365 0.22 -27.57 2.03
N GLN A 366 -0.56 -28.30 2.77
CA GLN A 366 -0.78 -29.71 2.52
C GLN A 366 -1.83 -29.89 1.43
N ASP A 367 -1.85 -31.06 0.86
CA ASP A 367 -2.63 -31.49 -0.28
C ASP A 367 -4.11 -31.03 -0.25
N GLN A 368 -4.38 -29.86 -0.82
CA GLN A 368 -5.75 -29.40 -1.03
C GLN A 368 -6.44 -30.13 -2.21
N ALA A 369 -5.66 -30.72 -3.11
CA ALA A 369 -6.20 -31.46 -4.26
C ALA A 369 -6.91 -32.75 -3.84
N ALA A 370 -6.60 -33.28 -2.68
CA ALA A 370 -7.27 -34.47 -2.12
C ALA A 370 -8.51 -34.13 -1.24
N GLY A 371 -8.91 -32.86 -1.16
CA GLY A 371 -10.05 -32.47 -0.34
C GLY A 371 -9.80 -32.52 1.17
N SER A 372 -8.53 -32.61 1.57
CA SER A 372 -8.14 -32.51 2.97
C SER A 372 -8.22 -31.06 3.42
N THR A 373 -9.04 -30.79 4.43
CA THR A 373 -9.20 -29.48 5.06
C THR A 373 -8.31 -29.30 6.28
N ASP A 374 -7.41 -30.25 6.56
CA ASP A 374 -6.74 -30.34 7.85
C ASP A 374 -5.60 -29.34 8.04
N PHE A 375 -5.12 -28.74 6.96
CA PHE A 375 -4.10 -27.71 7.05
C PHE A 375 -4.27 -26.66 5.93
N VAL A 376 -4.41 -25.40 6.34
CA VAL A 376 -4.49 -24.26 5.43
C VAL A 376 -3.39 -23.29 5.80
N THR A 377 -2.54 -22.95 4.84
CA THR A 377 -1.56 -21.87 5.02
C THR A 377 -2.25 -20.50 5.03
N LEU A 378 -1.77 -19.60 5.88
CA LEU A 378 -2.12 -18.17 5.85
C LEU A 378 -1.28 -17.37 4.85
N ILE A 379 -0.24 -17.99 4.29
CA ILE A 379 0.67 -17.35 3.33
C ILE A 379 0.26 -17.78 1.93
N ASN A 380 -0.33 -16.85 1.20
CA ASN A 380 -0.82 -17.02 -0.17
C ASN A 380 -0.68 -15.70 -0.95
N ASP A 381 -1.14 -15.66 -2.19
CA ASP A 381 -1.07 -14.45 -3.03
C ASP A 381 -1.95 -13.30 -2.52
N ASN A 382 -2.91 -13.59 -1.65
CA ASN A 382 -3.77 -12.59 -1.03
C ASN A 382 -3.16 -12.00 0.26
N ALA A 383 -2.12 -12.64 0.80
CA ALA A 383 -1.44 -12.14 1.98
C ALA A 383 -0.60 -10.90 1.62
N ARG A 384 -0.96 -9.74 2.13
CA ARG A 384 -0.32 -8.45 1.86
C ARG A 384 0.47 -7.98 3.06
N VAL A 385 1.62 -7.35 2.79
CA VAL A 385 2.51 -6.82 3.82
C VAL A 385 1.94 -5.53 4.41
N TYR A 386 2.10 -5.36 5.72
CA TYR A 386 1.93 -4.08 6.40
C TYR A 386 3.09 -3.82 7.35
N LYS A 387 3.39 -2.54 7.61
CA LYS A 387 4.61 -2.09 8.30
C LYS A 387 4.34 -0.93 9.26
N GLY A 388 5.32 -0.59 10.07
CA GLY A 388 5.37 0.65 10.86
C GLY A 388 5.01 0.50 12.34
N GLY A 389 4.31 -0.56 12.73
CA GLY A 389 3.76 -0.67 14.09
C GLY A 389 2.59 0.29 14.31
N SER A 390 1.83 0.06 15.37
CA SER A 390 0.61 0.80 15.67
C SER A 390 0.49 1.17 17.14
N TRP A 391 -0.56 1.92 17.47
CA TRP A 391 -0.94 2.25 18.83
C TRP A 391 -1.17 1.02 19.74
N LYS A 392 -1.43 -0.15 19.17
CA LYS A 392 -1.58 -1.44 19.88
C LYS A 392 -0.28 -2.22 20.01
N ASP A 393 0.73 -1.85 19.26
CA ASP A 393 1.97 -2.61 19.16
C ASP A 393 3.03 -2.12 20.13
N ARG A 394 3.96 -2.98 20.46
CA ARG A 394 5.13 -2.62 21.27
C ARG A 394 6.24 -2.05 20.40
N ALA A 395 7.19 -1.38 21.05
CA ALA A 395 8.32 -0.72 20.40
C ALA A 395 9.11 -1.57 19.38
N TYR A 396 9.13 -2.90 19.53
CA TYR A 396 9.73 -3.79 18.53
C TYR A 396 9.17 -3.58 17.13
N TRP A 397 7.84 -3.40 17.01
CA TRP A 397 7.15 -3.27 15.73
C TRP A 397 7.30 -1.89 15.09
N LEU A 398 7.82 -0.90 15.85
CA LEU A 398 8.13 0.44 15.29
C LEU A 398 9.37 0.45 14.40
N ASN A 399 10.13 -0.65 14.40
CA ASN A 399 11.29 -0.79 13.54
C ASN A 399 10.83 -0.92 12.07
N PRO A 400 11.27 -0.05 11.16
CA PRO A 400 10.87 -0.10 9.77
C PRO A 400 11.18 -1.42 9.05
N SER A 401 12.13 -2.19 9.55
CA SER A 401 12.48 -3.50 8.97
C SER A 401 11.54 -4.63 9.37
N THR A 402 10.69 -4.45 10.38
CA THR A 402 9.74 -5.50 10.76
C THR A 402 8.67 -5.68 9.68
N ARG A 403 8.20 -6.90 9.50
CA ARG A 403 7.20 -7.26 8.51
C ARG A 403 6.11 -8.08 9.15
N ARG A 404 4.89 -7.77 8.78
CA ARG A 404 3.71 -8.57 9.12
C ARG A 404 2.82 -8.65 7.89
N PHE A 405 1.87 -9.54 7.91
CA PHE A 405 0.93 -9.71 6.81
C PHE A 405 -0.49 -9.93 7.30
N LEU A 406 -1.43 -9.66 6.42
CA LEU A 406 -2.85 -9.92 6.60
C LEU A 406 -3.47 -10.17 5.22
N ASP A 407 -4.57 -10.88 5.17
CA ASP A 407 -5.30 -11.07 3.92
C ASP A 407 -5.77 -9.71 3.35
N GLN A 408 -5.71 -9.57 2.03
CA GLN A 408 -6.05 -8.33 1.33
C GLN A 408 -7.49 -7.87 1.49
N GLU A 409 -8.40 -8.75 1.90
CA GLU A 409 -9.81 -8.44 2.16
C GLU A 409 -10.07 -8.08 3.63
N GLU A 410 -9.18 -8.48 4.53
CA GLU A 410 -9.30 -8.19 5.94
C GLU A 410 -8.93 -6.75 6.28
N SER A 411 -9.46 -6.28 7.39
CA SER A 411 -9.17 -4.95 7.94
C SER A 411 -9.08 -4.98 9.45
N ARG A 412 -8.35 -4.03 10.03
CA ARG A 412 -8.17 -3.90 11.48
C ARG A 412 -8.29 -2.44 11.92
N ASP A 413 -8.48 -2.23 13.23
CA ASP A 413 -8.51 -0.92 13.86
C ASP A 413 -7.12 -0.28 14.08
N ASP A 414 -6.08 -0.98 13.68
CA ASP A 414 -4.68 -0.59 13.80
C ASP A 414 -3.94 -0.56 12.46
N ILE A 415 -4.66 -0.69 11.33
CA ILE A 415 -4.08 -0.64 9.99
C ILE A 415 -4.75 0.45 9.16
N GLY A 416 -3.94 1.36 8.66
CA GLY A 416 -4.27 2.40 7.71
C GLY A 416 -3.39 2.32 6.46
N PHE A 417 -3.17 3.43 5.76
CA PHE A 417 -2.31 3.49 4.58
C PHE A 417 -1.92 4.92 4.23
N ARG A 418 -0.90 5.06 3.41
CA ARG A 418 -0.55 6.30 2.68
C ARG A 418 -0.33 6.01 1.21
N CYS A 419 -0.46 7.03 0.36
CA CYS A 419 -0.23 6.87 -1.06
C CYS A 419 1.22 7.22 -1.42
N ALA A 420 1.68 6.62 -2.51
CA ALA A 420 2.91 6.95 -3.19
C ALA A 420 2.67 7.08 -4.70
N MET A 421 3.60 7.68 -5.41
CA MET A 421 3.55 7.86 -6.84
C MET A 421 4.97 7.81 -7.41
N ILE A 422 5.17 7.18 -8.54
CA ILE A 422 6.46 7.17 -9.22
C ILE A 422 6.80 8.59 -9.67
N ARG A 423 8.04 8.99 -9.48
CA ARG A 423 8.55 10.22 -10.08
C ARG A 423 8.94 9.95 -11.52
N VAL A 424 8.36 10.68 -12.44
CA VAL A 424 8.76 10.69 -13.85
C VAL A 424 9.86 11.71 -14.05
N GLY A 425 10.83 11.37 -14.89
CA GLY A 425 11.95 12.25 -15.23
C GLY A 425 13.20 12.07 -14.37
N SER A 426 14.21 12.88 -14.63
CA SER A 426 15.50 12.83 -13.92
C SER A 426 15.36 13.28 -12.47
N PRO A 427 15.99 12.61 -11.50
CA PRO A 427 16.07 13.10 -10.13
C PRO A 427 16.88 14.40 -10.01
N ALA A 428 17.68 14.75 -10.99
CA ALA A 428 18.53 15.93 -10.97
C ALA A 428 17.80 17.25 -11.31
N GLY A 429 16.50 17.22 -11.50
CA GLY A 429 15.64 18.39 -11.69
C GLY A 429 16.32 19.55 -12.44
N PHE A 430 16.15 19.64 -13.72
CA PHE A 430 16.47 20.83 -14.50
C PHE A 430 15.20 21.55 -14.82
#